data_3a5481decd13d0791568f1457f9abaf1
#
_entry.id   3a5481decd13d0791568f1457f9abaf1
#
_cell.length_a   1.000
_cell.length_b   1.000
_cell.length_c   1.000
_cell.angle_alpha   90.00
_cell.angle_beta   90.00
_cell.angle_gamma   90.00
#
_symmetry.space_group_name_H-M   'P 1'
#
loop_
_entity.id
_entity.type
_entity.pdbx_description
1 polymer ?
#
loop_
_entity_poly.entity_id
_entity_poly.type
_entity_poly.pdbx_seq_one_letter_code
_entity_poly.pdbx_strand_id
1 'polypeptide(L)'
;MALDGVDLEVRKGEVFGFIGPNGAGKTTTLRILLGLLNKNSGDIKLLGGDPWRDRVALHRRLAYVPGDVSFWPNLTGGEVIDLLGRLHGGFDPKRRAELVERFGLDTTKKCRTYSKGNRQKVALIGALISDAELLILDEPTSGLDPLMEMIFRECIADVRKAGKTVLLSSHILAEVEQLCDRISIIKAGRIVESGTLSELRHLTRTTITVETARPVTGLKEIAGVHDLSLDGNKARFSVDPSELDRVLPYLTKFGVRSLNSAPPTLEELFIRHYELAAVPAK
;
A
#
# COMPACT_ATOMS: atom_id res chain seq x y z
N MET A 1 -10.89 -0.88 -21.91
CA MET A 1 -11.53 -1.54 -20.75
C MET A 1 -10.72 -1.16 -19.53
N ALA A 2 -11.34 -0.73 -18.43
CA ALA A 2 -10.59 -0.26 -17.25
C ALA A 2 -10.14 -1.42 -16.33
N LEU A 3 -10.92 -2.50 -16.29
CA LEU A 3 -10.64 -3.74 -15.56
C LEU A 3 -10.88 -4.94 -16.47
N ASP A 4 -10.02 -5.94 -16.38
CA ASP A 4 -10.06 -7.13 -17.24
C ASP A 4 -9.76 -8.40 -16.41
N GLY A 5 -10.78 -8.87 -15.69
CA GLY A 5 -10.66 -10.04 -14.81
C GLY A 5 -9.82 -9.74 -13.56
N VAL A 6 -10.39 -8.98 -12.61
CA VAL A 6 -9.74 -8.68 -11.31
C VAL A 6 -10.28 -9.64 -10.27
N ASP A 7 -9.44 -10.57 -9.82
CA ASP A 7 -9.73 -11.46 -8.70
C ASP A 7 -9.06 -10.90 -7.44
N LEU A 8 -9.86 -10.39 -6.50
CA LEU A 8 -9.41 -9.73 -5.28
C LEU A 8 -10.11 -10.33 -4.06
N GLU A 9 -9.34 -10.78 -3.09
CA GLU A 9 -9.84 -11.27 -1.81
C GLU A 9 -9.19 -10.51 -0.67
N VAL A 10 -10.01 -9.87 0.17
CA VAL A 10 -9.58 -9.20 1.41
C VAL A 10 -10.22 -9.90 2.60
N ARG A 11 -9.40 -10.37 3.53
CA ARG A 11 -9.83 -11.12 4.70
C ARG A 11 -10.20 -10.20 5.84
N LYS A 12 -11.10 -10.65 6.70
CA LYS A 12 -11.49 -9.87 7.89
C LYS A 12 -10.29 -9.69 8.82
N GLY A 13 -10.08 -8.45 9.28
CA GLY A 13 -9.04 -8.11 10.26
C GLY A 13 -7.64 -7.91 9.69
N GLU A 14 -7.46 -7.98 8.35
CA GLU A 14 -6.17 -7.69 7.73
C GLU A 14 -6.08 -6.25 7.21
N VAL A 15 -4.86 -5.76 7.08
CA VAL A 15 -4.52 -4.58 6.29
C VAL A 15 -4.04 -5.05 4.93
N PHE A 16 -4.84 -4.77 3.91
CA PHE A 16 -4.60 -5.22 2.55
C PHE A 16 -4.20 -4.06 1.63
N GLY A 17 -3.07 -4.22 0.94
CA GLY A 17 -2.54 -3.25 0.00
C GLY A 17 -2.95 -3.56 -1.45
N PHE A 18 -3.51 -2.59 -2.14
CA PHE A 18 -3.86 -2.66 -3.54
C PHE A 18 -2.98 -1.73 -4.36
N ILE A 19 -1.95 -2.28 -5.00
CA ILE A 19 -0.81 -1.52 -5.53
C ILE A 19 -0.84 -1.50 -7.05
N GLY A 20 -0.48 -0.37 -7.61
CA GLY A 20 -0.33 -0.23 -9.07
C GLY A 20 -0.06 1.22 -9.46
N PRO A 21 0.44 1.47 -10.67
CA PRO A 21 0.66 2.81 -11.16
C PRO A 21 -0.66 3.55 -11.38
N ASN A 22 -0.55 4.83 -11.67
CA ASN A 22 -1.69 5.64 -12.09
C ASN A 22 -2.30 5.06 -13.37
N GLY A 23 -3.63 4.95 -13.38
CA GLY A 23 -4.36 4.36 -14.51
C GLY A 23 -4.42 2.82 -14.53
N ALA A 24 -3.80 2.11 -13.58
CA ALA A 24 -3.83 0.64 -13.53
C ALA A 24 -5.21 0.03 -13.24
N GLY A 25 -6.17 0.83 -12.71
CA GLY A 25 -7.51 0.38 -12.38
C GLY A 25 -7.86 0.44 -10.88
N LYS A 26 -6.94 0.87 -9.99
CA LYS A 26 -7.16 0.92 -8.54
C LYS A 26 -8.45 1.63 -8.15
N THR A 27 -8.54 2.92 -8.42
CA THR A 27 -9.73 3.73 -8.10
C THR A 27 -11.01 3.22 -8.76
N THR A 28 -10.91 2.64 -9.97
CA THR A 28 -12.05 2.02 -10.65
C THR A 28 -12.55 0.81 -9.86
N THR A 29 -11.66 -0.06 -9.41
CA THR A 29 -11.99 -1.20 -8.55
C THR A 29 -12.66 -0.75 -7.26
N LEU A 30 -12.05 0.24 -6.56
CA LEU A 30 -12.63 0.79 -5.33
C LEU A 30 -14.02 1.39 -5.56
N ARG A 31 -14.24 2.13 -6.65
CA ARG A 31 -15.55 2.69 -6.99
C ARG A 31 -16.61 1.62 -7.29
N ILE A 32 -16.22 0.49 -7.86
CA ILE A 32 -17.13 -0.65 -8.04
C ILE A 32 -17.47 -1.30 -6.69
N LEU A 33 -16.47 -1.49 -5.81
CA LEU A 33 -16.69 -1.98 -4.44
C LEU A 33 -17.59 -1.05 -3.62
N LEU A 34 -17.53 0.25 -3.87
CA LEU A 34 -18.40 1.24 -3.23
C LEU A 34 -19.80 1.34 -3.85
N GLY A 35 -20.10 0.58 -4.92
CA GLY A 35 -21.36 0.71 -5.65
C GLY A 35 -21.54 2.06 -6.34
N LEU A 36 -20.44 2.77 -6.63
CA LEU A 36 -20.42 4.04 -7.38
C LEU A 36 -20.31 3.82 -8.89
N LEU A 37 -19.76 2.68 -9.30
CA LEU A 37 -19.70 2.21 -10.67
C LEU A 37 -20.28 0.80 -10.74
N ASN A 38 -21.03 0.52 -11.82
CA ASN A 38 -21.56 -0.82 -12.04
C ASN A 38 -20.51 -1.67 -12.78
N LYS A 39 -20.42 -2.95 -12.40
CA LYS A 39 -19.60 -3.94 -13.12
C LYS A 39 -20.29 -4.37 -14.42
N ASN A 40 -19.51 -4.73 -15.42
CA ASN A 40 -20.04 -5.32 -16.66
C ASN A 40 -20.30 -6.83 -16.50
N SER A 41 -19.41 -7.53 -15.76
CA SER A 41 -19.47 -8.99 -15.54
C SER A 41 -18.74 -9.37 -14.25
N GLY A 42 -18.79 -10.65 -13.89
CA GLY A 42 -18.13 -11.20 -12.68
C GLY A 42 -18.99 -11.08 -11.42
N ASP A 43 -18.47 -11.58 -10.31
CA ASP A 43 -19.14 -11.59 -9.00
C ASP A 43 -18.39 -10.71 -8.00
N ILE A 44 -19.13 -10.02 -7.15
CA ILE A 44 -18.57 -9.17 -6.11
C ILE A 44 -19.37 -9.36 -4.83
N LYS A 45 -18.65 -9.53 -3.73
CA LYS A 45 -19.21 -9.51 -2.38
C LYS A 45 -18.42 -8.55 -1.51
N LEU A 46 -19.08 -7.65 -0.84
CA LEU A 46 -18.51 -6.72 0.12
C LEU A 46 -19.21 -6.92 1.47
N LEU A 47 -18.46 -7.28 2.54
CA LEU A 47 -19.01 -7.56 3.85
C LEU A 47 -20.22 -8.53 3.82
N GLY A 48 -20.21 -9.47 2.85
CA GLY A 48 -21.26 -10.47 2.64
C GLY A 48 -22.41 -10.04 1.73
N GLY A 49 -22.51 -8.76 1.33
CA GLY A 49 -23.56 -8.21 0.48
C GLY A 49 -23.08 -7.87 -0.95
N ASP A 50 -24.02 -7.50 -1.82
CA ASP A 50 -23.77 -6.99 -3.15
C ASP A 50 -23.60 -5.46 -3.11
N PRO A 51 -22.46 -4.90 -3.54
CA PRO A 51 -22.19 -3.46 -3.44
C PRO A 51 -23.21 -2.57 -4.14
N TRP A 52 -23.87 -3.07 -5.17
CA TRP A 52 -24.85 -2.31 -5.92
C TRP A 52 -26.25 -2.38 -5.31
N ARG A 53 -26.67 -3.58 -4.91
CA ARG A 53 -28.01 -3.83 -4.36
C ARG A 53 -28.12 -3.39 -2.91
N ASP A 54 -27.11 -3.71 -2.09
CA ASP A 54 -27.11 -3.55 -0.64
C ASP A 54 -26.36 -2.28 -0.19
N ARG A 55 -26.03 -1.37 -1.10
CA ARG A 55 -25.13 -0.23 -0.89
C ARG A 55 -25.42 0.56 0.39
N VAL A 56 -26.68 0.85 0.70
CA VAL A 56 -27.05 1.65 1.88
C VAL A 56 -26.67 0.94 3.17
N ALA A 57 -26.94 -0.37 3.27
CA ALA A 57 -26.58 -1.17 4.43
C ALA A 57 -25.05 -1.33 4.56
N LEU A 58 -24.37 -1.53 3.43
CA LEU A 58 -22.91 -1.70 3.39
C LEU A 58 -22.18 -0.40 3.75
N HIS A 59 -22.64 0.75 3.26
CA HIS A 59 -22.03 2.05 3.58
C HIS A 59 -22.14 2.44 5.05
N ARG A 60 -23.07 1.89 5.81
CA ARG A 60 -23.11 2.06 7.28
C ARG A 60 -22.00 1.29 8.00
N ARG A 61 -21.42 0.26 7.36
CA ARG A 61 -20.42 -0.63 7.91
C ARG A 61 -19.02 -0.38 7.37
N LEU A 62 -18.86 0.53 6.41
CA LEU A 62 -17.58 0.89 5.83
C LEU A 62 -17.35 2.41 5.90
N ALA A 63 -16.08 2.81 5.99
CA ALA A 63 -15.67 4.21 5.82
C ALA A 63 -14.77 4.31 4.60
N TYR A 64 -14.92 5.39 3.83
CA TYR A 64 -14.16 5.63 2.61
C TYR A 64 -13.41 6.96 2.65
N VAL A 65 -12.14 6.92 2.30
CA VAL A 65 -11.30 8.11 2.06
C VAL A 65 -10.90 8.11 0.59
N PRO A 66 -11.38 9.08 -0.21
CA PRO A 66 -11.01 9.21 -1.61
C PRO A 66 -9.59 9.78 -1.78
N GLY A 67 -8.93 9.46 -2.89
CA GLY A 67 -7.59 9.98 -3.22
C GLY A 67 -7.56 11.48 -3.53
N ASP A 68 -8.69 12.03 -3.99
CA ASP A 68 -8.89 13.48 -4.14
C ASP A 68 -10.06 13.93 -3.28
N VAL A 69 -9.71 14.57 -2.17
CA VAL A 69 -10.66 14.98 -1.13
C VAL A 69 -11.22 16.36 -1.43
N SER A 70 -12.53 16.45 -1.61
CA SER A 70 -13.28 17.68 -1.73
C SER A 70 -14.43 17.72 -0.73
N PHE A 71 -14.55 18.82 0.01
CA PHE A 71 -15.61 19.03 0.99
C PHE A 71 -16.42 20.29 0.68
N TRP A 72 -17.53 20.46 1.37
CA TRP A 72 -18.33 21.68 1.30
C TRP A 72 -17.50 22.88 1.75
N PRO A 73 -17.28 23.89 0.87
CA PRO A 73 -16.28 24.94 1.09
C PRO A 73 -16.56 25.83 2.30
N ASN A 74 -17.83 25.94 2.70
CA ASN A 74 -18.28 26.82 3.79
C ASN A 74 -18.33 26.12 5.17
N LEU A 75 -18.27 24.78 5.21
CA LEU A 75 -18.16 24.04 6.47
C LEU A 75 -16.74 24.13 7.01
N THR A 76 -16.62 24.09 8.32
CA THR A 76 -15.34 23.92 9.01
C THR A 76 -14.89 22.45 8.98
N GLY A 77 -13.61 22.19 9.18
CA GLY A 77 -13.10 20.83 9.28
C GLY A 77 -13.77 20.03 10.40
N GLY A 78 -14.04 20.69 11.53
CA GLY A 78 -14.76 20.08 12.64
C GLY A 78 -16.19 19.68 12.29
N GLU A 79 -16.94 20.55 11.64
CA GLU A 79 -18.30 20.25 11.18
C GLU A 79 -18.33 19.08 10.18
N VAL A 80 -17.35 18.99 9.28
CA VAL A 80 -17.24 17.88 8.34
C VAL A 80 -16.91 16.57 9.06
N ILE A 81 -15.95 16.57 9.98
CA ILE A 81 -15.60 15.39 10.79
C ILE A 81 -16.85 14.90 11.55
N ASP A 82 -17.58 15.81 12.21
CA ASP A 82 -18.77 15.46 12.97
C ASP A 82 -19.90 14.94 12.07
N LEU A 83 -20.05 15.49 10.89
CA LEU A 83 -21.01 15.02 9.90
C LEU A 83 -20.68 13.59 9.44
N LEU A 84 -19.42 13.34 9.09
CA LEU A 84 -18.96 12.01 8.67
C LEU A 84 -19.17 10.97 9.78
N GLY A 85 -18.82 11.30 11.02
CA GLY A 85 -19.04 10.42 12.16
C GLY A 85 -20.52 10.10 12.39
N ARG A 86 -21.41 11.08 12.27
CA ARG A 86 -22.87 10.88 12.40
C ARG A 86 -23.45 10.02 11.29
N LEU A 87 -22.94 10.11 10.07
CA LEU A 87 -23.37 9.27 8.94
C LEU A 87 -23.07 7.78 9.18
N HIS A 88 -22.07 7.47 10.03
CA HIS A 88 -21.73 6.10 10.44
C HIS A 88 -22.38 5.68 11.78
N GLY A 89 -23.38 6.38 12.25
CA GLY A 89 -24.12 6.03 13.47
C GLY A 89 -23.63 6.71 14.75
N GLY A 90 -22.71 7.65 14.66
CA GLY A 90 -22.11 8.38 15.77
C GLY A 90 -20.62 8.12 15.94
N PHE A 91 -20.04 8.77 16.93
CA PHE A 91 -18.61 8.62 17.25
C PHE A 91 -18.35 8.98 18.73
N ASP A 92 -17.24 8.46 19.27
CA ASP A 92 -16.75 8.86 20.59
C ASP A 92 -16.09 10.25 20.55
N PRO A 93 -16.58 11.25 21.30
CA PRO A 93 -15.98 12.59 21.36
C PRO A 93 -14.53 12.58 21.86
N LYS A 94 -14.15 11.64 22.74
CA LYS A 94 -12.77 11.51 23.21
C LYS A 94 -11.84 11.05 22.09
N ARG A 95 -12.27 10.02 21.34
CA ARG A 95 -11.53 9.54 20.18
C ARG A 95 -11.38 10.59 19.10
N ARG A 96 -12.43 11.40 18.87
CA ARG A 96 -12.38 12.55 17.97
C ARG A 96 -11.34 13.57 18.40
N ALA A 97 -11.34 13.98 19.67
CA ALA A 97 -10.39 14.96 20.20
C ALA A 97 -8.94 14.44 20.09
N GLU A 98 -8.70 13.20 20.47
CA GLU A 98 -7.39 12.54 20.36
C GLU A 98 -6.87 12.56 18.91
N LEU A 99 -7.68 12.17 17.93
CA LEU A 99 -7.25 12.15 16.53
C LEU A 99 -7.00 13.54 15.97
N VAL A 100 -7.85 14.54 16.33
CA VAL A 100 -7.64 15.95 15.95
C VAL A 100 -6.30 16.45 16.46
N GLU A 101 -5.94 16.13 17.72
CA GLU A 101 -4.67 16.49 18.33
C GLU A 101 -3.50 15.77 17.63
N ARG A 102 -3.58 14.45 17.45
CA ARG A 102 -2.53 13.65 16.78
C ARG A 102 -2.23 14.18 15.38
N PHE A 103 -3.25 14.50 14.59
CA PHE A 103 -3.07 15.04 13.24
C PHE A 103 -2.74 16.53 13.20
N GLY A 104 -2.74 17.23 14.36
CA GLY A 104 -2.46 18.65 14.46
C GLY A 104 -3.39 19.50 13.58
N LEU A 105 -4.70 19.18 13.57
CA LEU A 105 -5.66 19.81 12.68
C LEU A 105 -6.41 20.94 13.41
N ASP A 106 -6.34 22.16 12.87
CA ASP A 106 -7.19 23.27 13.31
C ASP A 106 -8.61 23.10 12.73
N THR A 107 -9.51 22.54 13.53
CA THR A 107 -10.88 22.20 13.14
C THR A 107 -11.81 23.39 12.96
N THR A 108 -11.39 24.62 13.32
CA THR A 108 -12.20 25.85 13.24
C THR A 108 -12.17 26.48 11.84
N LYS A 109 -11.17 26.17 11.04
CA LYS A 109 -11.00 26.69 9.69
C LYS A 109 -12.01 26.11 8.71
N LYS A 110 -12.46 26.94 7.76
CA LYS A 110 -13.35 26.51 6.66
C LYS A 110 -12.60 25.65 5.64
N CYS A 111 -13.25 24.62 5.10
CA CYS A 111 -12.65 23.66 4.18
C CYS A 111 -12.04 24.30 2.92
N ARG A 112 -12.59 25.45 2.46
CA ARG A 112 -12.01 26.21 1.33
C ARG A 112 -10.62 26.77 1.60
N THR A 113 -10.22 26.93 2.88
CA THR A 113 -8.92 27.49 3.26
C THR A 113 -7.87 26.41 3.54
N TYR A 114 -8.26 25.14 3.54
CA TYR A 114 -7.33 24.06 3.79
C TYR A 114 -6.44 23.74 2.57
N SER A 115 -5.17 23.46 2.84
CA SER A 115 -4.30 22.81 1.90
C SER A 115 -4.82 21.40 1.53
N LYS A 116 -4.26 20.79 0.48
CA LYS A 116 -4.57 19.39 0.14
C LYS A 116 -4.36 18.46 1.34
N GLY A 117 -3.22 18.58 2.03
CA GLY A 117 -2.91 17.77 3.20
C GLY A 117 -3.88 17.95 4.36
N ASN A 118 -4.34 19.18 4.64
CA ASN A 118 -5.33 19.40 5.71
C ASN A 118 -6.71 18.83 5.33
N ARG A 119 -7.13 18.88 4.06
CA ARG A 119 -8.34 18.18 3.62
C ARG A 119 -8.20 16.67 3.78
N GLN A 120 -7.04 16.14 3.46
CA GLN A 120 -6.73 14.71 3.66
C GLN A 120 -6.84 14.33 5.14
N LYS A 121 -6.28 15.13 6.06
CA LYS A 121 -6.41 14.92 7.50
C LYS A 121 -7.88 14.90 7.95
N VAL A 122 -8.72 15.80 7.46
CA VAL A 122 -10.16 15.81 7.76
C VAL A 122 -10.82 14.49 7.34
N ALA A 123 -10.54 14.01 6.11
CA ALA A 123 -11.09 12.75 5.61
C ALA A 123 -10.63 11.54 6.45
N LEU A 124 -9.34 11.48 6.78
CA LEU A 124 -8.77 10.42 7.60
C LEU A 124 -9.37 10.40 9.01
N ILE A 125 -9.45 11.56 9.68
CA ILE A 125 -10.08 11.65 11.00
C ILE A 125 -11.53 11.21 10.92
N GLY A 126 -12.30 11.67 9.92
CA GLY A 126 -13.69 11.29 9.71
C GLY A 126 -13.89 9.79 9.53
N ALA A 127 -12.96 9.11 8.84
CA ALA A 127 -12.98 7.66 8.70
C ALA A 127 -12.57 6.93 10.00
N LEU A 128 -11.54 7.42 10.69
CA LEU A 128 -10.95 6.78 11.87
C LEU A 128 -11.80 6.93 13.15
N ILE A 129 -12.68 7.94 13.22
CA ILE A 129 -13.63 8.08 14.35
C ILE A 129 -14.82 7.14 14.21
N SER A 130 -15.10 6.65 13.01
CA SER A 130 -16.23 5.77 12.74
C SER A 130 -16.04 4.39 13.34
N ASP A 131 -17.17 3.70 13.63
CA ASP A 131 -17.13 2.30 14.04
C ASP A 131 -17.24 1.33 12.86
N ALA A 132 -16.77 1.75 11.70
CA ALA A 132 -16.78 0.94 10.49
C ALA A 132 -15.96 -0.35 10.64
N GLU A 133 -16.48 -1.45 10.10
CA GLU A 133 -15.80 -2.75 10.07
C GLU A 133 -14.70 -2.79 9.00
N LEU A 134 -14.87 -2.00 7.94
CA LEU A 134 -13.97 -1.90 6.80
C LEU A 134 -13.64 -0.44 6.49
N LEU A 135 -12.36 -0.13 6.42
CA LEU A 135 -11.86 1.14 5.90
C LEU A 135 -11.35 0.91 4.47
N ILE A 136 -11.89 1.66 3.51
CA ILE A 136 -11.39 1.72 2.12
C ILE A 136 -10.69 3.06 1.96
N LEU A 137 -9.38 3.02 1.69
CA LEU A 137 -8.52 4.20 1.65
C LEU A 137 -7.85 4.29 0.27
N ASP A 138 -8.23 5.29 -0.52
CA ASP A 138 -7.64 5.50 -1.85
C ASP A 138 -6.52 6.55 -1.73
N GLU A 139 -5.26 6.10 -1.85
CA GLU A 139 -4.04 6.92 -1.71
C GLU A 139 -4.03 7.81 -0.44
N PRO A 140 -4.21 7.22 0.75
CA PRO A 140 -4.52 7.95 1.99
C PRO A 140 -3.44 8.94 2.44
N THR A 141 -2.20 8.76 2.05
CA THR A 141 -1.05 9.58 2.44
C THR A 141 -0.77 10.72 1.48
N SER A 142 -1.51 10.78 0.36
CA SER A 142 -1.31 11.81 -0.67
C SER A 142 -1.42 13.22 -0.10
N GLY A 143 -0.29 13.96 -0.11
CA GLY A 143 -0.20 15.34 0.39
C GLY A 143 0.00 15.48 1.89
N LEU A 144 0.23 14.39 2.61
CA LEU A 144 0.72 14.41 3.98
C LEU A 144 2.24 14.67 3.98
N ASP A 145 2.72 15.27 5.06
CA ASP A 145 4.15 15.34 5.35
C ASP A 145 4.62 14.03 6.06
N PRO A 146 5.93 13.75 6.11
CA PRO A 146 6.46 12.50 6.68
C PRO A 146 6.03 12.24 8.14
N LEU A 147 5.86 13.31 8.95
CA LEU A 147 5.40 13.15 10.33
C LEU A 147 3.94 12.69 10.37
N MET A 148 3.10 13.23 9.50
CA MET A 148 1.69 12.85 9.42
C MET A 148 1.52 11.45 8.83
N GLU A 149 2.39 11.03 7.92
CA GLU A 149 2.43 9.64 7.43
C GLU A 149 2.76 8.66 8.56
N MET A 150 3.69 9.01 9.46
CA MET A 150 4.00 8.21 10.64
C MET A 150 2.78 8.07 11.56
N ILE A 151 2.10 9.19 11.85
CA ILE A 151 0.87 9.21 12.66
C ILE A 151 -0.23 8.36 12.00
N PHE A 152 -0.39 8.47 10.69
CA PHE A 152 -1.33 7.66 9.94
C PHE A 152 -1.02 6.16 10.11
N ARG A 153 0.23 5.75 9.98
CA ARG A 153 0.66 4.35 10.19
C ARG A 153 0.31 3.83 11.58
N GLU A 154 0.56 4.63 12.61
CA GLU A 154 0.16 4.28 13.98
C GLU A 154 -1.34 4.09 14.10
N CYS A 155 -2.14 5.01 13.50
CA CYS A 155 -3.59 4.89 13.51
C CYS A 155 -4.07 3.62 12.81
N ILE A 156 -3.47 3.22 11.68
CA ILE A 156 -3.81 1.96 10.99
C ILE A 156 -3.43 0.74 11.84
N ALA A 157 -2.30 0.79 12.55
CA ALA A 157 -1.93 -0.27 13.50
C ALA A 157 -2.96 -0.41 14.64
N ASP A 158 -3.49 0.71 15.15
CA ASP A 158 -4.56 0.71 16.17
C ASP A 158 -5.87 0.11 15.62
N VAL A 159 -6.23 0.49 14.39
CA VAL A 159 -7.41 -0.05 13.68
C VAL A 159 -7.30 -1.56 13.49
N ARG A 160 -6.11 -2.05 13.09
CA ARG A 160 -5.81 -3.48 12.95
C ARG A 160 -5.91 -4.22 14.29
N LYS A 161 -5.31 -3.66 15.36
CA LYS A 161 -5.41 -4.24 16.72
C LYS A 161 -6.85 -4.35 17.20
N ALA A 162 -7.72 -3.43 16.77
CA ALA A 162 -9.16 -3.48 17.05
C ALA A 162 -9.91 -4.52 16.19
N GLY A 163 -9.22 -5.29 15.34
CA GLY A 163 -9.82 -6.33 14.49
C GLY A 163 -10.60 -5.82 13.29
N LYS A 164 -10.46 -4.54 12.95
CA LYS A 164 -11.07 -3.94 11.76
C LYS A 164 -10.25 -4.25 10.51
N THR A 165 -10.91 -4.25 9.36
CA THR A 165 -10.27 -4.52 8.07
C THR A 165 -9.92 -3.21 7.36
N VAL A 166 -8.78 -3.18 6.69
CA VAL A 166 -8.36 -2.02 5.89
C VAL A 166 -8.00 -2.49 4.48
N LEU A 167 -8.61 -1.87 3.48
CA LEU A 167 -8.20 -1.96 2.08
C LEU A 167 -7.64 -0.61 1.67
N LEU A 168 -6.34 -0.52 1.45
CA LEU A 168 -5.70 0.71 1.00
C LEU A 168 -5.12 0.56 -0.41
N SER A 169 -5.34 1.56 -1.26
CA SER A 169 -4.62 1.69 -2.50
C SER A 169 -3.42 2.61 -2.34
N SER A 170 -2.31 2.26 -2.96
CA SER A 170 -1.13 3.12 -3.02
C SER A 170 -0.33 2.86 -4.30
N HIS A 171 0.44 3.85 -4.69
CA HIS A 171 1.52 3.70 -5.68
C HIS A 171 2.90 3.78 -5.00
N ILE A 172 2.95 3.98 -3.67
CA ILE A 172 4.17 4.08 -2.87
C ILE A 172 4.40 2.73 -2.18
N LEU A 173 5.33 1.97 -2.71
CA LEU A 173 5.59 0.59 -2.29
C LEU A 173 6.13 0.49 -0.86
N ALA A 174 7.00 1.44 -0.47
CA ALA A 174 7.57 1.50 0.88
C ALA A 174 6.52 1.69 1.99
N GLU A 175 5.43 2.41 1.72
CA GLU A 175 4.30 2.54 2.66
C GLU A 175 3.58 1.21 2.87
N VAL A 176 3.32 0.53 1.75
CA VAL A 176 2.58 -0.73 1.76
C VAL A 176 3.38 -1.83 2.46
N GLU A 177 4.70 -1.86 2.28
CA GLU A 177 5.59 -2.79 2.99
C GLU A 177 5.52 -2.64 4.52
N GLN A 178 5.27 -1.43 5.00
CA GLN A 178 5.21 -1.14 6.44
C GLN A 178 3.83 -1.36 7.05
N LEU A 179 2.76 -1.29 6.24
CA LEU A 179 1.38 -1.28 6.72
C LEU A 179 0.64 -2.59 6.49
N CYS A 180 0.92 -3.27 5.37
CA CYS A 180 0.04 -4.32 4.87
C CYS A 180 0.51 -5.73 5.27
N ASP A 181 -0.46 -6.59 5.56
CA ASP A 181 -0.25 -8.02 5.77
C ASP A 181 -0.13 -8.77 4.45
N ARG A 182 -1.00 -8.39 3.50
CA ARG A 182 -1.09 -8.95 2.15
C ARG A 182 -1.27 -7.84 1.14
N ILE A 183 -0.87 -8.10 -0.09
CA ILE A 183 -1.00 -7.15 -1.18
C ILE A 183 -1.47 -7.82 -2.46
N SER A 184 -2.05 -7.02 -3.35
CA SER A 184 -2.21 -7.37 -4.76
C SER A 184 -1.65 -6.26 -5.64
N ILE A 185 -0.92 -6.65 -6.66
CA ILE A 185 -0.38 -5.74 -7.67
C ILE A 185 -1.29 -5.77 -8.89
N ILE A 186 -1.84 -4.60 -9.24
CA ILE A 186 -2.66 -4.43 -10.44
C ILE A 186 -1.89 -3.71 -11.55
N LYS A 187 -1.98 -4.21 -12.77
CA LYS A 187 -1.39 -3.63 -13.97
C LYS A 187 -2.37 -3.75 -15.13
N ALA A 188 -2.63 -2.63 -15.81
CA ALA A 188 -3.53 -2.58 -16.98
C ALA A 188 -4.87 -3.31 -16.76
N GLY A 189 -5.47 -3.14 -15.56
CA GLY A 189 -6.76 -3.72 -15.21
C GLY A 189 -6.75 -5.20 -14.82
N ARG A 190 -5.57 -5.81 -14.63
CA ARG A 190 -5.42 -7.22 -14.21
C ARG A 190 -4.55 -7.33 -12.96
N ILE A 191 -4.86 -8.29 -12.09
CA ILE A 191 -3.96 -8.67 -11.00
C ILE A 191 -2.80 -9.46 -11.60
N VAL A 192 -1.57 -9.01 -11.32
CA VAL A 192 -0.34 -9.67 -11.78
C VAL A 192 0.31 -10.49 -10.68
N GLU A 193 0.17 -10.07 -9.43
CA GLU A 193 0.68 -10.77 -8.26
C GLU A 193 -0.24 -10.53 -7.06
N SER A 194 -0.36 -11.52 -6.16
CA SER A 194 -1.09 -11.41 -4.91
C SER A 194 -0.52 -12.36 -3.87
N GLY A 195 -0.33 -11.89 -2.64
CA GLY A 195 0.19 -12.70 -1.55
C GLY A 195 0.61 -11.88 -0.34
N THR A 196 1.16 -12.54 0.66
CA THR A 196 1.86 -11.87 1.78
C THR A 196 3.19 -11.28 1.28
N LEU A 197 3.68 -10.28 2.00
CA LEU A 197 5.00 -9.72 1.68
C LEU A 197 6.12 -10.77 1.71
N SER A 198 6.00 -11.75 2.61
CA SER A 198 6.94 -12.86 2.71
C SER A 198 6.89 -13.76 1.47
N GLU A 199 5.69 -14.18 1.04
CA GLU A 199 5.51 -15.00 -0.17
C GLU A 199 6.06 -14.30 -1.40
N LEU A 200 5.75 -13.02 -1.57
CA LEU A 200 6.21 -12.25 -2.71
C LEU A 200 7.74 -12.02 -2.71
N ARG A 201 8.35 -11.86 -1.54
CA ARG A 201 9.81 -11.76 -1.40
C ARG A 201 10.53 -13.08 -1.71
N HIS A 202 9.93 -14.22 -1.39
CA HIS A 202 10.51 -15.53 -1.72
C HIS A 202 10.56 -15.82 -3.23
N LEU A 203 9.73 -15.15 -4.02
CA LEU A 203 9.75 -15.25 -5.47
C LEU A 203 10.87 -14.44 -6.13
N THR A 204 11.67 -13.72 -5.32
CA THR A 204 12.67 -12.77 -5.81
C THR A 204 14.05 -13.03 -5.23
N ARG A 205 15.04 -12.54 -5.95
CA ARG A 205 16.46 -12.67 -5.64
C ARG A 205 16.86 -11.75 -4.50
N THR A 206 17.78 -12.20 -3.65
CA THR A 206 18.38 -11.38 -2.60
C THR A 206 19.46 -10.48 -3.21
N THR A 207 19.41 -9.18 -2.95
CA THR A 207 20.48 -8.26 -3.35
C THR A 207 21.58 -8.26 -2.30
N ILE A 208 22.81 -8.56 -2.74
CA ILE A 208 24.01 -8.52 -1.92
C ILE A 208 24.89 -7.35 -2.37
N THR A 209 25.27 -6.52 -1.42
CA THR A 209 26.33 -5.52 -1.58
C THR A 209 27.47 -5.88 -0.64
N VAL A 210 28.64 -6.13 -1.21
CA VAL A 210 29.83 -6.56 -0.45
C VAL A 210 31.02 -5.66 -0.76
N GLU A 211 31.79 -5.31 0.25
CA GLU A 211 33.10 -4.70 0.13
C GLU A 211 34.16 -5.68 0.64
N THR A 212 35.20 -5.92 -0.16
CA THR A 212 36.22 -6.95 0.09
C THR A 212 37.61 -6.31 0.17
N ALA A 213 38.56 -7.05 0.70
CA ALA A 213 39.97 -6.61 0.74
C ALA A 213 40.66 -6.66 -0.64
N ARG A 214 40.21 -7.53 -1.52
CA ARG A 214 40.69 -7.72 -2.90
C ARG A 214 39.52 -7.74 -3.85
N PRO A 215 39.66 -7.24 -5.11
CA PRO A 215 38.58 -7.29 -6.08
C PRO A 215 38.00 -8.71 -6.25
N VAL A 216 36.69 -8.80 -6.26
CA VAL A 216 35.98 -10.08 -6.45
C VAL A 216 36.01 -10.45 -7.93
N THR A 217 36.45 -11.65 -8.25
CA THR A 217 36.49 -12.19 -9.62
C THR A 217 35.67 -13.47 -9.67
N GLY A 218 35.22 -13.90 -10.85
CA GLY A 218 34.52 -15.18 -11.06
C GLY A 218 33.08 -15.26 -10.52
N LEU A 219 32.54 -14.20 -9.93
CA LEU A 219 31.13 -14.19 -9.46
C LEU A 219 30.14 -14.39 -10.60
N LYS A 220 30.45 -13.90 -11.79
CA LYS A 220 29.59 -14.02 -12.98
C LYS A 220 29.40 -15.48 -13.46
N GLU A 221 30.33 -16.34 -13.08
CA GLU A 221 30.34 -17.76 -13.45
C GLU A 221 29.52 -18.63 -12.45
N ILE A 222 29.14 -18.06 -11.32
CA ILE A 222 28.34 -18.78 -10.32
C ILE A 222 26.86 -18.76 -10.76
N ALA A 223 26.31 -19.96 -10.93
CA ALA A 223 24.88 -20.09 -11.24
C ALA A 223 24.03 -19.40 -10.17
N GLY A 224 22.96 -18.71 -10.60
CA GLY A 224 22.06 -17.97 -9.70
C GLY A 224 22.57 -16.60 -9.28
N VAL A 225 23.73 -16.13 -9.77
CA VAL A 225 24.19 -14.74 -9.64
C VAL A 225 23.76 -13.95 -10.86
N HIS A 226 23.11 -12.81 -10.61
CA HIS A 226 22.52 -11.94 -11.61
C HIS A 226 22.86 -10.46 -11.33
N ASP A 227 22.72 -9.60 -12.32
CA ASP A 227 22.82 -8.15 -12.23
C ASP A 227 24.12 -7.68 -11.56
N LEU A 228 25.24 -8.36 -11.86
CA LEU A 228 26.53 -8.11 -11.26
C LEU A 228 27.11 -6.76 -11.69
N SER A 229 27.34 -5.90 -10.74
CA SER A 229 28.09 -4.65 -10.87
C SER A 229 29.33 -4.70 -9.97
N LEU A 230 30.48 -4.40 -10.55
CA LEU A 230 31.77 -4.38 -9.85
C LEU A 230 32.34 -2.95 -9.93
N ASP A 231 32.73 -2.42 -8.77
CA ASP A 231 33.44 -1.15 -8.64
C ASP A 231 34.61 -1.31 -7.67
N GLY A 232 35.80 -1.59 -8.24
CA GLY A 232 37.00 -1.86 -7.46
C GLY A 232 36.82 -3.05 -6.52
N ASN A 233 36.84 -2.77 -5.21
CA ASN A 233 36.65 -3.75 -4.15
C ASN A 233 35.18 -3.92 -3.71
N LYS A 234 34.25 -3.23 -4.37
CA LYS A 234 32.82 -3.35 -4.11
C LYS A 234 32.17 -4.17 -5.21
N ALA A 235 31.30 -5.11 -4.79
CA ALA A 235 30.45 -5.85 -5.69
C ALA A 235 28.99 -5.72 -5.24
N ARG A 236 28.10 -5.47 -6.19
CA ARG A 236 26.64 -5.52 -5.99
C ARG A 236 26.06 -6.47 -7.01
N PHE A 237 25.23 -7.39 -6.54
CA PHE A 237 24.59 -8.40 -7.40
C PHE A 237 23.34 -8.96 -6.72
N SER A 238 22.50 -9.60 -7.52
CA SER A 238 21.33 -10.34 -7.05
C SER A 238 21.64 -11.83 -7.07
N VAL A 239 21.15 -12.57 -6.08
CA VAL A 239 21.37 -14.03 -5.98
C VAL A 239 20.07 -14.75 -5.70
N ASP A 240 19.88 -15.90 -6.35
CA ASP A 240 18.75 -16.77 -6.07
C ASP A 240 18.87 -17.34 -4.64
N PRO A 241 17.79 -17.37 -3.83
CA PRO A 241 17.87 -17.79 -2.42
C PRO A 241 18.51 -19.16 -2.21
N SER A 242 18.33 -20.10 -3.14
CA SER A 242 18.93 -21.44 -3.11
C SER A 242 20.45 -21.44 -3.26
N GLU A 243 21.04 -20.39 -3.81
CA GLU A 243 22.47 -20.30 -4.11
C GLU A 243 23.26 -19.48 -3.06
N LEU A 244 22.58 -18.95 -2.04
CA LEU A 244 23.22 -18.15 -0.97
C LEU A 244 24.34 -18.93 -0.26
N ASP A 245 24.09 -20.22 0.06
CA ASP A 245 25.05 -21.09 0.73
C ASP A 245 26.32 -21.35 -0.08
N ARG A 246 26.25 -21.14 -1.38
CA ARG A 246 27.37 -21.28 -2.30
C ARG A 246 28.12 -19.96 -2.50
N VAL A 247 27.37 -18.85 -2.60
CA VAL A 247 27.92 -17.54 -2.86
C VAL A 247 28.63 -16.95 -1.63
N LEU A 248 28.05 -17.07 -0.44
CA LEU A 248 28.64 -16.49 0.78
C LEU A 248 30.04 -17.04 1.08
N PRO A 249 30.31 -18.36 1.09
CA PRO A 249 31.66 -18.88 1.28
C PRO A 249 32.62 -18.49 0.15
N TYR A 250 32.12 -18.26 -1.06
CA TYR A 250 32.97 -17.79 -2.15
C TYR A 250 33.48 -16.38 -1.90
N LEU A 251 32.63 -15.47 -1.40
CA LEU A 251 33.01 -14.09 -1.08
C LEU A 251 34.08 -14.02 0.02
N THR A 252 34.05 -14.91 1.01
CA THR A 252 35.02 -14.91 2.13
C THR A 252 36.47 -15.10 1.66
N LYS A 253 36.69 -15.74 0.49
CA LYS A 253 38.03 -15.88 -0.12
C LYS A 253 38.70 -14.55 -0.49
N PHE A 254 37.91 -13.49 -0.66
CA PHE A 254 38.39 -12.17 -1.03
C PHE A 254 38.57 -11.21 0.18
N GLY A 255 38.28 -11.70 1.39
CA GLY A 255 38.41 -10.94 2.63
C GLY A 255 37.28 -9.91 2.77
N VAL A 256 36.11 -10.36 3.15
CA VAL A 256 34.92 -9.52 3.34
C VAL A 256 35.16 -8.50 4.46
N ARG A 257 35.02 -7.21 4.13
CA ARG A 257 35.07 -6.09 5.06
C ARG A 257 33.69 -5.60 5.48
N SER A 258 32.76 -5.61 4.56
CA SER A 258 31.36 -5.24 4.79
C SER A 258 30.49 -6.10 3.89
N LEU A 259 29.38 -6.59 4.42
CA LEU A 259 28.39 -7.35 3.68
C LEU A 259 26.99 -6.87 4.11
N ASN A 260 26.24 -6.39 3.15
CA ASN A 260 24.81 -6.08 3.32
C ASN A 260 24.01 -7.02 2.43
N SER A 261 23.11 -7.76 3.04
CA SER A 261 22.15 -8.63 2.36
C SER A 261 20.77 -8.04 2.59
N ALA A 262 20.16 -7.55 1.53
CA ALA A 262 18.81 -7.00 1.59
C ALA A 262 17.86 -7.93 0.82
N PRO A 263 16.72 -8.32 1.44
CA PRO A 263 15.65 -8.95 0.67
C PRO A 263 15.20 -7.99 -0.41
N PRO A 264 14.68 -8.50 -1.54
CA PRO A 264 14.17 -7.64 -2.60
C PRO A 264 13.08 -6.73 -2.06
N THR A 265 13.12 -5.50 -2.51
CA THR A 265 12.05 -4.54 -2.24
C THR A 265 10.85 -4.80 -3.13
N LEU A 266 9.66 -4.38 -2.70
CA LEU A 266 8.49 -4.39 -3.59
C LEU A 266 8.73 -3.55 -4.86
N GLU A 267 9.62 -2.56 -4.81
CA GLU A 267 10.01 -1.77 -5.99
C GLU A 267 10.72 -2.63 -7.03
N GLU A 268 11.63 -3.50 -6.61
CA GLU A 268 12.32 -4.43 -7.53
C GLU A 268 11.35 -5.43 -8.15
N LEU A 269 10.39 -5.95 -7.37
CA LEU A 269 9.28 -6.78 -7.87
C LEU A 269 8.43 -6.03 -8.89
N PHE A 270 8.08 -4.81 -8.58
CA PHE A 270 7.24 -3.96 -9.41
C PHE A 270 7.93 -3.65 -10.75
N ILE A 271 9.21 -3.24 -10.73
CA ILE A 271 10.01 -2.94 -11.92
C ILE A 271 10.09 -4.18 -12.82
N ARG A 272 10.34 -5.38 -12.27
CA ARG A 272 10.37 -6.63 -13.03
C ARG A 272 9.09 -6.87 -13.84
N HIS A 273 7.93 -6.69 -13.22
CA HIS A 273 6.64 -6.86 -13.91
C HIS A 273 6.42 -5.81 -14.99
N TYR A 274 7.09 -4.64 -14.89
CA TYR A 274 7.00 -3.57 -15.88
C TYR A 274 8.00 -3.75 -17.02
N GLU A 275 9.23 -4.18 -16.76
CA GLU A 275 10.26 -4.41 -17.78
C GLU A 275 9.98 -5.63 -18.65
N LEU A 276 9.49 -6.74 -18.07
CA LEU A 276 9.12 -7.95 -18.84
C LEU A 276 8.00 -7.71 -19.86
N ALA A 277 7.20 -6.65 -19.71
CA ALA A 277 6.15 -6.29 -20.66
C ALA A 277 6.60 -5.28 -21.73
N ALA A 278 7.81 -4.70 -21.60
CA ALA A 278 8.36 -3.77 -22.57
C ALA A 278 9.15 -4.48 -23.70
N VAL A 279 9.36 -5.79 -23.61
CA VAL A 279 9.95 -6.58 -24.70
C VAL A 279 8.81 -7.06 -25.60
N PRO A 280 8.62 -6.49 -26.82
CA PRO A 280 7.65 -7.04 -27.74
C PRO A 280 8.11 -8.46 -28.13
N ALA A 281 7.17 -9.42 -28.03
CA ALA A 281 7.38 -10.75 -28.58
C ALA A 281 7.81 -10.61 -30.05
N LYS A 282 9.02 -11.07 -30.37
CA LYS A 282 9.52 -11.16 -31.74
C LYS A 282 8.81 -12.31 -32.47
#